data_23e76d686171b01d03d137673fa26ee1
#
_entry.id   23e76d686171b01d03d137673fa26ee1
#
_cell.length_a   1.000
_cell.length_b   1.000
_cell.length_c   1.000
_cell.angle_alpha   90.00
_cell.angle_beta   90.00
_cell.angle_gamma   90.00
#
_symmetry.space_group_name_H-M   'P 1'
#
loop_
_entity.id
_entity.type
_entity.pdbx_description
1 polymer ?
#
loop_
_entity_poly.entity_id
_entity_poly.type
_entity_poly.pdbx_seq_one_letter_code
_entity_poly.pdbx_strand_id
1 'polypeptide(L)'
;IDWSTKDAVLKAEFPMNVKNQEAVYDLGIGTVKRKNNTDIAYEVYAQQWADITSPDKSYGISILNDCKYGWDKPNDNTLRLTLLHAPSTKHRYKYQEQQDFGHHTFTYSIVGHQNEALQAGISHLAESLNSHLAVFNTPKHKGALGREYSFVKVNTPQVAIRSLKKAEESDLYIIRLYEMQGKSAQNVEITFPDAIESAYET
;
A
#
# COMPACT_ATOMS: atom_id res chain seq x y z
N ILE A 1 18.53 9.65 -6.11
CA ILE A 1 18.52 10.47 -7.35
C ILE A 1 18.64 11.92 -6.95
N ASP A 2 19.59 12.63 -7.58
CA ASP A 2 19.63 14.09 -7.51
C ASP A 2 18.95 14.65 -8.76
N TRP A 3 17.82 15.34 -8.56
CA TRP A 3 16.96 15.82 -9.64
C TRP A 3 17.04 17.35 -9.78
N SER A 4 17.26 17.82 -10.99
CA SER A 4 17.32 19.26 -11.32
C SER A 4 16.76 19.56 -12.73
N THR A 5 16.11 18.59 -13.37
CA THR A 5 15.62 18.74 -14.74
C THR A 5 14.24 19.39 -14.71
N LYS A 6 14.10 20.50 -15.42
CA LYS A 6 12.81 21.20 -15.64
C LYS A 6 12.02 20.55 -16.77
N ASP A 7 10.71 20.77 -16.76
CA ASP A 7 9.79 20.35 -17.80
C ASP A 7 9.93 18.85 -18.15
N ALA A 8 9.98 18.04 -17.11
CA ALA A 8 10.22 16.61 -17.25
C ALA A 8 9.50 15.79 -16.16
N VAL A 9 9.15 14.57 -16.50
CA VAL A 9 8.66 13.55 -15.59
C VAL A 9 9.58 12.33 -15.65
N LEU A 10 9.92 11.79 -14.50
CA LEU A 10 10.66 10.53 -14.37
C LEU A 10 9.71 9.44 -13.92
N LYS A 11 9.65 8.35 -14.67
CA LYS A 11 8.86 7.16 -14.32
C LYS A 11 9.74 5.92 -14.25
N ALA A 12 9.42 5.03 -13.32
CA ALA A 12 9.89 3.65 -13.37
C ALA A 12 8.88 2.83 -14.20
N GLU A 13 9.38 2.12 -15.21
CA GLU A 13 8.57 1.27 -16.07
C GLU A 13 8.84 -0.21 -15.78
N PHE A 14 7.76 -0.98 -15.62
CA PHE A 14 7.78 -2.39 -15.30
C PHE A 14 7.07 -3.18 -16.39
N PRO A 15 7.77 -3.60 -17.47
CA PRO A 15 7.24 -4.57 -18.42
C PRO A 15 7.24 -5.97 -17.79
N MET A 16 6.10 -6.65 -17.81
CA MET A 16 5.87 -7.90 -17.09
C MET A 16 5.50 -9.02 -18.04
N ASN A 17 5.78 -10.26 -17.66
CA ASN A 17 5.32 -11.44 -18.39
C ASN A 17 3.92 -11.90 -17.95
N VAL A 18 3.04 -10.95 -17.70
CA VAL A 18 1.62 -11.13 -17.40
C VAL A 18 0.84 -10.10 -18.20
N LYS A 19 -0.33 -10.48 -18.73
CA LYS A 19 -1.17 -9.59 -19.55
C LYS A 19 -2.58 -9.56 -19.02
N ASN A 20 -3.10 -8.34 -18.86
CA ASN A 20 -4.51 -8.07 -18.60
C ASN A 20 -4.82 -6.63 -19.04
N GLN A 21 -5.99 -6.40 -19.60
CA GLN A 21 -6.45 -5.04 -19.94
C GLN A 21 -6.72 -4.18 -18.71
N GLU A 22 -6.91 -4.82 -17.56
CA GLU A 22 -7.14 -4.14 -16.27
C GLU A 22 -5.99 -4.40 -15.32
N ALA A 23 -5.73 -3.43 -14.46
CA ALA A 23 -4.89 -3.58 -13.27
C ALA A 23 -5.70 -3.24 -12.02
N VAL A 24 -5.30 -3.81 -10.90
CA VAL A 24 -5.86 -3.51 -9.57
C VAL A 24 -4.96 -2.51 -8.87
N TYR A 25 -5.57 -1.49 -8.28
CA TYR A 25 -4.86 -0.41 -7.59
C TYR A 25 -5.35 -0.30 -6.15
N ASP A 26 -4.43 -0.21 -5.23
CA ASP A 26 -4.69 0.00 -3.81
C ASP A 26 -5.20 1.44 -3.56
N LEU A 27 -6.25 1.57 -2.75
CA LEU A 27 -6.81 2.85 -2.31
C LEU A 27 -6.56 3.12 -0.80
N GLY A 28 -5.75 2.28 -0.15
CA GLY A 28 -5.52 2.33 1.29
C GLY A 28 -6.60 1.58 2.09
N ILE A 29 -7.86 1.78 1.76
CA ILE A 29 -9.00 0.97 2.22
C ILE A 29 -9.75 0.53 0.97
N GLY A 30 -9.63 -0.78 0.64
CA GLY A 30 -10.17 -1.33 -0.59
C GLY A 30 -9.29 -1.09 -1.82
N THR A 31 -9.79 -1.50 -2.97
CA THR A 31 -9.10 -1.47 -4.25
C THR A 31 -10.02 -1.03 -5.38
N VAL A 32 -9.43 -0.63 -6.49
CA VAL A 32 -10.17 -0.31 -7.72
C VAL A 32 -9.49 -0.96 -8.93
N LYS A 33 -10.30 -1.41 -9.89
CA LYS A 33 -9.82 -1.88 -11.20
C LYS A 33 -9.86 -0.73 -12.20
N ARG A 34 -8.79 -0.58 -12.98
CA ARG A 34 -8.70 0.40 -14.07
C ARG A 34 -8.06 -0.23 -15.29
N LYS A 35 -8.54 0.18 -16.45
CA LYS A 35 -8.04 -0.24 -17.76
C LYS A 35 -6.74 0.46 -18.15
N ASN A 36 -6.22 0.09 -19.32
CA ASN A 36 -5.11 0.80 -19.94
C ASN A 36 -5.41 2.30 -20.09
N ASN A 37 -4.36 3.10 -20.18
CA ASN A 37 -4.42 4.54 -20.42
C ASN A 37 -5.32 4.90 -21.61
N THR A 38 -5.96 6.05 -21.48
CA THR A 38 -6.66 6.73 -22.57
C THR A 38 -6.21 8.19 -22.60
N ASP A 39 -6.55 8.93 -23.66
CA ASP A 39 -6.24 10.36 -23.78
C ASP A 39 -6.88 11.21 -22.68
N ILE A 40 -7.94 10.70 -22.02
CA ILE A 40 -8.66 11.39 -20.94
C ILE A 40 -8.18 10.90 -19.57
N ALA A 41 -7.91 9.60 -19.42
CA ALA A 41 -7.46 8.98 -18.17
C ALA A 41 -6.05 8.39 -18.36
N TYR A 42 -5.06 9.26 -18.38
CA TYR A 42 -3.68 8.90 -18.66
C TYR A 42 -2.97 8.40 -17.38
N GLU A 43 -3.08 9.14 -16.30
CA GLU A 43 -2.47 8.81 -15.02
C GLU A 43 -3.53 8.69 -13.92
N VAL A 44 -3.36 7.72 -13.04
CA VAL A 44 -4.28 7.42 -11.95
C VAL A 44 -3.50 7.34 -10.64
N TYR A 45 -4.18 7.58 -9.54
CA TYR A 45 -3.56 7.40 -8.23
C TYR A 45 -3.76 6.00 -7.68
N ALA A 46 -2.79 5.53 -6.91
CA ALA A 46 -2.90 4.41 -5.99
C ALA A 46 -2.02 4.65 -4.78
N GLN A 47 -2.27 3.93 -3.70
CA GLN A 47 -1.50 4.05 -2.47
C GLN A 47 -0.22 3.21 -2.54
N GLN A 48 -0.19 2.07 -1.89
CA GLN A 48 1.03 1.31 -1.67
C GLN A 48 1.37 0.31 -2.77
N TRP A 49 0.40 -0.07 -3.63
CA TRP A 49 0.66 -1.06 -4.67
C TRP A 49 -0.28 -0.96 -5.87
N ALA A 50 0.18 -1.50 -6.99
CA ALA A 50 -0.61 -1.78 -8.18
C ALA A 50 -0.25 -3.18 -8.71
N ASP A 51 -1.21 -3.87 -9.33
CA ASP A 51 -1.12 -5.27 -9.72
C ASP A 51 -1.66 -5.54 -11.12
N ILE A 52 -0.97 -6.43 -11.85
CA ILE A 52 -1.53 -7.09 -13.02
C ILE A 52 -1.60 -8.58 -12.73
N THR A 53 -2.80 -9.12 -12.61
CA THR A 53 -3.08 -10.56 -12.51
C THR A 53 -3.61 -11.08 -13.85
N SER A 54 -3.18 -12.25 -14.28
CA SER A 54 -3.68 -12.91 -15.51
C SER A 54 -5.21 -13.09 -15.47
N PRO A 55 -5.91 -13.09 -16.62
CA PRO A 55 -7.37 -13.22 -16.65
C PRO A 55 -7.89 -14.53 -16.02
N ASP A 56 -7.13 -15.60 -16.10
CA ASP A 56 -7.42 -16.89 -15.47
C ASP A 56 -7.06 -16.96 -13.99
N LYS A 57 -6.48 -15.87 -13.44
CA LYS A 57 -6.06 -15.72 -12.04
C LYS A 57 -4.99 -16.71 -11.60
N SER A 58 -4.29 -17.36 -12.52
CA SER A 58 -3.26 -18.34 -12.20
C SER A 58 -2.01 -17.71 -11.60
N TYR A 59 -1.65 -16.50 -12.04
CA TYR A 59 -0.53 -15.75 -11.52
C TYR A 59 -0.69 -14.24 -11.73
N GLY A 60 0.08 -13.46 -10.99
CA GLY A 60 0.14 -12.02 -11.11
C GLY A 60 1.49 -11.46 -10.69
N ILE A 61 1.69 -10.19 -10.99
CA ILE A 61 2.86 -9.42 -10.56
C ILE A 61 2.36 -8.08 -10.01
N SER A 62 2.71 -7.83 -8.76
CA SER A 62 2.44 -6.58 -8.06
C SER A 62 3.71 -5.73 -7.92
N ILE A 63 3.55 -4.44 -8.06
CA ILE A 63 4.57 -3.45 -7.75
C ILE A 63 4.15 -2.72 -6.48
N LEU A 64 5.00 -2.77 -5.46
CA LEU A 64 4.81 -2.10 -4.18
C LEU A 64 5.71 -0.88 -4.11
N ASN A 65 5.31 0.15 -3.38
CA ASN A 65 6.14 1.33 -3.16
C ASN A 65 5.91 1.98 -1.80
N ASP A 66 6.85 2.85 -1.39
CA ASP A 66 6.84 3.52 -0.08
C ASP A 66 6.25 4.93 -0.09
N CYS A 67 6.30 5.66 -1.20
CA CYS A 67 6.00 7.09 -1.17
C CYS A 67 5.54 7.71 -2.50
N LYS A 68 5.18 6.90 -3.51
CA LYS A 68 4.76 7.41 -4.82
C LYS A 68 3.33 6.97 -5.16
N TYR A 69 2.53 7.87 -5.71
CA TYR A 69 1.09 7.69 -5.85
C TYR A 69 0.57 7.83 -7.27
N GLY A 70 1.39 8.27 -8.22
CA GLY A 70 1.03 8.43 -9.62
C GLY A 70 1.35 7.15 -10.41
N TRP A 71 0.35 6.56 -11.05
CA TRP A 71 0.47 5.34 -11.81
C TRP A 71 -0.14 5.48 -13.19
N ASP A 72 0.40 4.75 -14.14
CA ASP A 72 -0.22 4.58 -15.43
C ASP A 72 0.03 3.19 -16.02
N LYS A 73 -0.82 2.79 -16.96
CA LYS A 73 -0.80 1.49 -17.62
C LYS A 73 -0.90 1.67 -19.12
N PRO A 74 0.24 1.78 -19.84
CA PRO A 74 0.24 2.11 -21.26
C PRO A 74 -0.26 0.98 -22.16
N ASN A 75 -0.21 -0.26 -21.69
CA ASN A 75 -0.62 -1.46 -22.42
C ASN A 75 -0.94 -2.61 -21.46
N ASP A 76 -1.26 -3.80 -21.99
CA ASP A 76 -1.76 -4.94 -21.19
C ASP A 76 -0.75 -5.53 -20.21
N ASN A 77 0.54 -5.28 -20.39
CA ASN A 77 1.59 -5.94 -19.60
C ASN A 77 2.58 -4.98 -18.92
N THR A 78 2.28 -3.68 -18.88
CA THR A 78 3.20 -2.69 -18.33
C THR A 78 2.50 -1.81 -17.31
N LEU A 79 3.12 -1.66 -16.13
CA LEU A 79 2.81 -0.61 -15.15
C LEU A 79 3.94 0.41 -15.14
N ARG A 80 3.60 1.67 -14.92
CA ARG A 80 4.59 2.72 -14.67
C ARG A 80 4.23 3.47 -13.39
N LEU A 81 5.26 3.76 -12.60
CA LEU A 81 5.18 4.54 -11.37
C LEU A 81 5.86 5.88 -11.60
N THR A 82 5.16 6.97 -11.41
CA THR A 82 5.71 8.32 -11.48
C THR A 82 6.56 8.57 -10.23
N LEU A 83 7.83 8.83 -10.46
CA LEU A 83 8.81 9.06 -9.39
C LEU A 83 9.00 10.53 -9.09
N LEU A 84 9.23 11.36 -10.12
CA LEU A 84 9.51 12.79 -9.99
C LEU A 84 8.85 13.55 -11.13
N HIS A 85 8.39 14.77 -10.84
CA HIS A 85 7.77 15.63 -11.82
C HIS A 85 8.09 17.10 -11.57
N ALA A 86 8.81 17.72 -12.49
CA ALA A 86 9.02 19.16 -12.55
C ALA A 86 8.25 19.72 -13.75
N PRO A 87 7.03 20.26 -13.58
CA PRO A 87 6.17 20.62 -14.66
C PRO A 87 6.63 21.88 -15.39
N SER A 88 6.26 22.00 -16.68
CA SER A 88 6.27 23.28 -17.38
C SER A 88 5.15 24.17 -16.87
N THR A 89 5.46 25.40 -16.46
CA THR A 89 4.47 26.28 -15.85
C THR A 89 4.31 27.60 -16.62
N LYS A 90 3.09 28.19 -16.56
CA LYS A 90 2.84 29.52 -17.04
C LYS A 90 3.59 30.55 -16.19
N HIS A 91 3.90 31.71 -16.77
CA HIS A 91 4.72 32.78 -16.17
C HIS A 91 4.35 33.11 -14.71
N ARG A 92 3.07 33.18 -14.36
CA ARG A 92 2.61 33.46 -12.99
C ARG A 92 2.86 32.34 -11.97
N TYR A 93 3.21 31.14 -12.44
CA TYR A 93 3.47 29.95 -11.59
C TYR A 93 4.92 29.45 -11.70
N LYS A 94 5.85 30.30 -12.13
CA LYS A 94 7.27 29.92 -12.32
C LYS A 94 7.92 29.32 -11.07
N TYR A 95 7.45 29.67 -9.89
CA TYR A 95 7.90 29.09 -8.63
C TYR A 95 7.61 27.57 -8.51
N GLN A 96 6.73 27.03 -9.34
CA GLN A 96 6.41 25.60 -9.38
C GLN A 96 7.29 24.81 -10.37
N GLU A 97 8.11 25.46 -11.20
CA GLU A 97 8.99 24.79 -12.16
C GLU A 97 10.10 23.95 -11.52
N GLN A 98 10.33 24.15 -10.23
CA GLN A 98 11.37 23.47 -9.46
C GLN A 98 10.78 22.47 -8.45
N GLN A 99 9.52 22.09 -8.64
CA GLN A 99 8.95 20.99 -7.85
C GLN A 99 9.81 19.75 -8.05
N ASP A 100 9.95 18.99 -6.99
CA ASP A 100 10.80 17.80 -6.95
C ASP A 100 12.31 18.04 -7.20
N PHE A 101 12.81 19.27 -7.20
CA PHE A 101 14.25 19.49 -7.25
C PHE A 101 14.89 19.09 -5.92
N GLY A 102 16.03 18.39 -6.00
CA GLY A 102 16.83 17.98 -4.85
C GLY A 102 17.15 16.50 -4.82
N HIS A 103 17.55 16.04 -3.65
CA HIS A 103 17.88 14.65 -3.40
C HIS A 103 16.67 13.83 -3.01
N HIS A 104 16.44 12.70 -3.70
CA HIS A 104 15.32 11.80 -3.47
C HIS A 104 15.79 10.37 -3.25
N THR A 105 15.16 9.73 -2.26
CA THR A 105 15.25 8.29 -2.03
C THR A 105 13.83 7.72 -1.97
N PHE A 106 13.59 6.66 -2.70
CA PHE A 106 12.32 5.94 -2.69
C PHE A 106 12.57 4.46 -2.96
N THR A 107 11.70 3.63 -2.42
CA THR A 107 11.79 2.19 -2.52
C THR A 107 10.58 1.64 -3.26
N TYR A 108 10.80 0.72 -4.19
CA TYR A 108 9.75 -0.10 -4.75
C TYR A 108 10.18 -1.56 -4.78
N SER A 109 9.21 -2.46 -4.74
CA SER A 109 9.41 -3.90 -4.72
C SER A 109 8.55 -4.58 -5.79
N ILE A 110 9.04 -5.68 -6.34
CA ILE A 110 8.32 -6.50 -7.33
C ILE A 110 7.99 -7.83 -6.65
N VAL A 111 6.71 -8.22 -6.71
CA VAL A 111 6.22 -9.45 -6.10
C VAL A 111 5.46 -10.28 -7.12
N GLY A 112 5.97 -11.49 -7.44
CA GLY A 112 5.22 -12.50 -8.19
C GLY A 112 4.32 -13.29 -7.25
N HIS A 113 3.10 -13.61 -7.66
CA HIS A 113 2.16 -14.34 -6.83
C HIS A 113 1.21 -15.22 -7.64
N GLN A 114 0.57 -16.18 -6.99
CA GLN A 114 -0.57 -16.93 -7.50
C GLN A 114 -1.87 -16.28 -6.98
N ASN A 115 -2.98 -16.54 -7.67
CA ASN A 115 -4.30 -15.96 -7.38
C ASN A 115 -4.39 -14.45 -7.61
N GLU A 116 -5.50 -13.84 -7.20
CA GLU A 116 -5.66 -12.38 -7.20
C GLU A 116 -4.84 -11.72 -6.08
N ALA A 117 -4.36 -10.50 -6.31
CA ALA A 117 -3.47 -9.77 -5.38
C ALA A 117 -3.96 -9.76 -3.92
N LEU A 118 -5.25 -9.53 -3.69
CA LEU A 118 -5.81 -9.51 -2.33
C LEU A 118 -5.74 -10.89 -1.66
N GLN A 119 -6.03 -11.96 -2.40
CA GLN A 119 -5.95 -13.33 -1.88
C GLN A 119 -4.49 -13.75 -1.63
N ALA A 120 -3.56 -13.23 -2.44
CA ALA A 120 -2.12 -13.47 -2.30
C ALA A 120 -1.48 -12.67 -1.14
N GLY A 121 -2.24 -11.83 -0.45
CA GLY A 121 -1.74 -11.06 0.69
C GLY A 121 -0.88 -9.86 0.30
N ILE A 122 -1.00 -9.34 -0.91
CA ILE A 122 -0.19 -8.22 -1.41
C ILE A 122 -0.32 -6.98 -0.53
N SER A 123 -1.51 -6.68 -0.01
CA SER A 123 -1.70 -5.56 0.92
C SER A 123 -0.85 -5.69 2.19
N HIS A 124 -0.72 -6.90 2.75
CA HIS A 124 0.14 -7.14 3.92
C HIS A 124 1.63 -6.98 3.58
N LEU A 125 2.05 -7.42 2.40
CA LEU A 125 3.43 -7.24 1.95
C LEU A 125 3.76 -5.76 1.73
N ALA A 126 2.83 -5.00 1.15
CA ALA A 126 2.97 -3.56 0.96
C ALA A 126 3.03 -2.81 2.30
N GLU A 127 2.19 -3.20 3.26
CA GLU A 127 2.25 -2.66 4.61
C GLU A 127 3.59 -2.99 5.31
N SER A 128 4.10 -4.20 5.13
CA SER A 128 5.41 -4.60 5.67
C SER A 128 6.57 -3.82 5.05
N LEU A 129 6.49 -3.45 3.77
CA LEU A 129 7.46 -2.56 3.12
C LEU A 129 7.45 -1.17 3.75
N ASN A 130 6.27 -0.68 4.16
CA ASN A 130 6.05 0.66 4.69
C ASN A 130 6.16 0.75 6.22
N SER A 131 6.11 -0.38 6.93
CA SER A 131 6.17 -0.45 8.40
C SER A 131 7.48 -1.11 8.82
N HIS A 132 8.52 -0.31 8.99
CA HIS A 132 9.84 -0.80 9.36
C HIS A 132 9.85 -1.37 10.78
N LEU A 133 10.50 -2.52 10.94
CA LEU A 133 10.74 -3.11 12.25
C LEU A 133 11.74 -2.25 13.05
N ALA A 134 11.38 -1.91 14.29
CA ALA A 134 12.32 -1.32 15.22
C ALA A 134 13.10 -2.45 15.94
N VAL A 135 14.42 -2.36 15.93
CA VAL A 135 15.29 -3.36 16.56
C VAL A 135 15.99 -2.74 17.75
N PHE A 136 15.89 -3.40 18.90
CA PHE A 136 16.54 -3.00 20.13
C PHE A 136 17.46 -4.12 20.61
N ASN A 137 18.68 -3.77 20.99
CA ASN A 137 19.58 -4.71 21.64
C ASN A 137 19.48 -4.52 23.16
N THR A 138 19.08 -5.57 23.90
CA THR A 138 18.95 -5.52 25.34
C THR A 138 19.79 -6.64 25.99
N PRO A 139 20.37 -6.39 27.18
CA PRO A 139 20.99 -7.46 27.98
C PRO A 139 19.92 -8.43 28.48
N LYS A 140 20.37 -9.60 28.97
CA LYS A 140 19.48 -10.56 29.61
C LYS A 140 18.79 -9.92 30.82
N HIS A 141 17.47 -9.94 30.85
CA HIS A 141 16.66 -9.41 31.93
C HIS A 141 15.43 -10.30 32.19
N LYS A 142 14.78 -10.11 33.34
CA LYS A 142 13.48 -10.70 33.64
C LYS A 142 12.37 -9.88 33.01
N GLY A 143 11.28 -10.53 32.58
CA GLY A 143 10.10 -9.87 32.04
C GLY A 143 8.87 -10.76 32.17
N ALA A 144 7.69 -10.16 32.15
CA ALA A 144 6.40 -10.86 32.21
C ALA A 144 5.92 -11.33 30.84
N LEU A 145 6.39 -10.71 29.74
CA LEU A 145 6.02 -11.06 28.39
C LEU A 145 6.90 -12.20 27.87
N GLY A 146 6.33 -13.06 27.03
CA GLY A 146 7.06 -14.13 26.37
C GLY A 146 8.02 -13.62 25.28
N ARG A 147 8.59 -14.55 24.49
CA ARG A 147 9.44 -14.21 23.33
C ARG A 147 8.66 -13.55 22.21
N GLU A 148 7.36 -13.81 22.14
CA GLU A 148 6.41 -13.25 21.19
C GLU A 148 5.23 -12.70 21.97
N TYR A 149 4.84 -11.47 21.64
CA TYR A 149 3.71 -10.81 22.28
C TYR A 149 2.98 -9.90 21.28
N SER A 150 1.67 -9.92 21.31
CA SER A 150 0.81 -9.04 20.52
C SER A 150 -0.25 -8.42 21.42
N PHE A 151 -0.45 -7.10 21.31
CA PHE A 151 -1.52 -6.39 22.02
C PHE A 151 -2.92 -6.70 21.44
N VAL A 152 -2.99 -7.14 20.20
CA VAL A 152 -4.23 -7.53 19.55
C VAL A 152 -3.93 -8.55 18.46
N LYS A 153 -4.82 -9.54 18.31
CA LYS A 153 -4.75 -10.56 17.26
C LYS A 153 -6.10 -10.68 16.58
N VAL A 154 -6.08 -10.96 15.29
CA VAL A 154 -7.25 -11.36 14.52
C VAL A 154 -7.03 -12.78 13.98
N ASN A 155 -8.08 -13.59 13.99
CA ASN A 155 -7.99 -15.02 13.63
C ASN A 155 -7.96 -15.29 12.11
N THR A 156 -8.10 -14.26 11.27
CA THR A 156 -8.15 -14.39 9.82
C THR A 156 -7.30 -13.33 9.11
N PRO A 157 -6.56 -13.68 8.05
CA PRO A 157 -5.86 -12.70 7.22
C PRO A 157 -6.79 -11.88 6.31
N GLN A 158 -8.08 -12.20 6.29
CA GLN A 158 -9.09 -11.46 5.52
C GLN A 158 -9.40 -10.08 6.13
N VAL A 159 -9.16 -9.92 7.43
CA VAL A 159 -9.42 -8.67 8.15
C VAL A 159 -8.11 -8.08 8.65
N ALA A 160 -7.86 -6.82 8.33
CA ALA A 160 -6.72 -6.08 8.82
C ALA A 160 -7.08 -5.19 10.01
N ILE A 161 -6.17 -5.12 10.97
CA ILE A 161 -6.19 -4.15 12.06
C ILE A 161 -5.43 -2.91 11.56
N ARG A 162 -6.15 -1.86 11.25
CA ARG A 162 -5.55 -0.63 10.69
C ARG A 162 -5.00 0.32 11.74
N SER A 163 -5.60 0.32 12.91
CA SER A 163 -5.08 1.08 14.04
C SER A 163 -5.62 0.56 15.36
N LEU A 164 -4.80 0.66 16.38
CA LEU A 164 -5.19 0.55 17.77
C LEU A 164 -4.68 1.81 18.47
N LYS A 165 -5.57 2.60 19.04
CA LYS A 165 -5.22 3.86 19.71
C LYS A 165 -6.09 4.11 20.92
N LYS A 166 -5.61 4.93 21.86
CA LYS A 166 -6.43 5.51 22.91
C LYS A 166 -7.35 6.59 22.31
N ALA A 167 -8.56 6.70 22.82
CA ALA A 167 -9.48 7.80 22.48
C ALA A 167 -8.92 9.14 22.98
N GLU A 168 -9.29 10.26 22.34
CA GLU A 168 -8.78 11.59 22.67
C GLU A 168 -9.41 12.15 23.95
N GLU A 169 -10.69 11.86 24.17
CA GLU A 169 -11.48 12.45 25.27
C GLU A 169 -11.87 11.43 26.37
N SER A 170 -11.34 10.21 26.33
CA SER A 170 -11.66 9.16 27.29
C SER A 170 -10.54 8.13 27.42
N ASP A 171 -10.67 7.22 28.40
CA ASP A 171 -9.75 6.10 28.57
C ASP A 171 -10.08 4.87 27.71
N LEU A 172 -11.02 5.00 26.79
CA LEU A 172 -11.39 3.92 25.87
C LEU A 172 -10.31 3.70 24.80
N TYR A 173 -10.23 2.48 24.31
CA TYR A 173 -9.41 2.12 23.15
C TYR A 173 -10.27 2.03 21.90
N ILE A 174 -9.74 2.57 20.80
CA ILE A 174 -10.36 2.51 19.47
C ILE A 174 -9.54 1.56 18.62
N ILE A 175 -10.19 0.53 18.10
CA ILE A 175 -9.63 -0.35 17.08
C ILE A 175 -10.32 -0.07 15.74
N ARG A 176 -9.54 0.05 14.66
CA ARG A 176 -10.07 0.16 13.30
C ARG A 176 -9.74 -1.08 12.52
N LEU A 177 -10.77 -1.68 11.97
CA LEU A 177 -10.71 -2.90 11.19
C LEU A 177 -11.26 -2.65 9.80
N TYR A 178 -10.78 -3.38 8.82
CA TYR A 178 -11.43 -3.44 7.51
C TYR A 178 -11.22 -4.82 6.87
N GLU A 179 -12.21 -5.21 6.08
CA GLU A 179 -12.16 -6.44 5.28
C GLU A 179 -11.34 -6.16 4.00
N MET A 180 -10.36 -7.03 3.68
CA MET A 180 -9.34 -6.77 2.66
C MET A 180 -9.64 -7.40 1.30
N GLN A 181 -10.56 -8.35 1.21
CA GLN A 181 -10.75 -9.17 0.00
C GLN A 181 -12.01 -8.82 -0.80
N GLY A 182 -12.81 -7.85 -0.34
CA GLY A 182 -14.09 -7.48 -0.94
C GLY A 182 -15.15 -8.57 -0.79
N LYS A 183 -15.09 -9.35 0.29
CA LYS A 183 -15.99 -10.48 0.58
C LYS A 183 -16.47 -10.43 2.01
N SER A 184 -17.63 -11.02 2.27
CA SER A 184 -18.12 -11.18 3.65
C SER A 184 -17.16 -12.03 4.46
N ALA A 185 -16.67 -11.51 5.57
CA ALA A 185 -15.88 -12.23 6.56
C ALA A 185 -16.83 -12.79 7.64
N GLN A 186 -16.68 -14.08 7.96
CA GLN A 186 -17.50 -14.76 8.95
C GLN A 186 -16.66 -15.20 10.15
N ASN A 187 -17.25 -15.19 11.34
CA ASN A 187 -16.61 -15.65 12.57
C ASN A 187 -15.24 -14.97 12.82
N VAL A 188 -15.20 -13.67 12.61
CA VAL A 188 -13.99 -12.87 12.88
C VAL A 188 -13.86 -12.70 14.38
N GLU A 189 -12.75 -13.18 14.94
CA GLU A 189 -12.43 -13.05 16.35
C GLU A 189 -11.23 -12.11 16.55
N ILE A 190 -11.38 -11.17 17.46
CA ILE A 190 -10.34 -10.24 17.86
C ILE A 190 -9.99 -10.53 19.31
N THR A 191 -8.74 -10.92 19.56
CA THR A 191 -8.26 -11.30 20.87
C THR A 191 -7.33 -10.25 21.44
N PHE A 192 -7.58 -9.85 22.68
CA PHE A 192 -6.72 -9.00 23.50
C PHE A 192 -6.09 -9.79 24.63
N PRO A 193 -4.96 -9.35 25.21
CA PRO A 193 -4.32 -10.03 26.34
C PRO A 193 -5.19 -10.00 27.60
N ASP A 194 -5.89 -8.88 27.81
CA ASP A 194 -6.74 -8.65 28.96
C ASP A 194 -8.22 -8.82 28.61
N ALA A 195 -9.05 -9.07 29.61
CA ALA A 195 -10.49 -9.17 29.43
C ALA A 195 -11.10 -7.84 28.98
N ILE A 196 -12.02 -7.91 28.03
CA ILE A 196 -12.79 -6.76 27.54
C ILE A 196 -14.10 -6.70 28.34
N GLU A 197 -14.37 -5.57 29.00
CA GLU A 197 -15.61 -5.35 29.73
C GLU A 197 -16.79 -5.10 28.78
N SER A 198 -16.55 -4.31 27.73
CA SER A 198 -17.57 -3.97 26.71
C SER A 198 -16.92 -3.56 25.39
N ALA A 199 -17.64 -3.73 24.30
CA ALA A 199 -17.25 -3.27 22.97
C ALA A 199 -18.45 -2.65 22.27
N TYR A 200 -18.23 -1.59 21.50
CA TYR A 200 -19.24 -0.87 20.74
C TYR A 200 -18.76 -0.69 19.30
N GLU A 201 -19.64 -0.88 18.35
CA GLU A 201 -19.43 -0.52 16.95
C GLU A 201 -19.95 0.90 16.70
N THR A 202 -19.16 1.73 15.98
CA THR A 202 -19.50 3.12 15.66
C THR A 202 -19.45 3.39 14.17
#